data_8ad631c101ad205a2bbee46a3ed9c899
#
_entry.id   8ad631c101ad205a2bbee46a3ed9c899
#
_cell.length_a   1.000
_cell.length_b   1.000
_cell.length_c   1.000
_cell.angle_alpha   90.00
_cell.angle_beta   90.00
_cell.angle_gamma   90.00
#
_symmetry.space_group_name_H-M   'P 1'
#
loop_
_entity.id
_entity.type
_entity.pdbx_description
1 polymer ?
#
loop_
_entity_poly.entity_id
_entity_poly.type
_entity_poly.pdbx_seq_one_letter_code
_entity_poly.pdbx_strand_id
1 'polypeptide(L)'
;DTVMKANPKLTEAVTAASKRAAENGKGESQETAKTQTNGKGASAHNSATLSKYANRIPFGKNMKDYTIVAPQMSPIHFSLVESVIRSGGYKFDILKHASREDVETGLKYVNNDACYPAIMVIGQLVDAILEGKYDPDHTALAITQTGGMCRATNYFGLIRKALVDAGYPQIPVIAISTQGIEDNPGFTATPALLHRAIKALIIGDLLMKCLYRVRPYEVTPGSANQLYK
;
A
#
# COMPACT_ATOMS: atom_id res chain seq x y z
N ASP A 1 -29.27 1.04 -4.79
CA ASP A 1 -30.25 2.15 -4.82
C ASP A 1 -30.71 2.62 -3.43
N THR A 2 -30.72 1.77 -2.42
CA THR A 2 -31.22 2.13 -1.08
C THR A 2 -30.18 2.91 -0.26
N VAL A 3 -28.88 2.70 -0.49
CA VAL A 3 -27.80 3.39 0.24
C VAL A 3 -27.56 4.81 -0.28
N MET A 4 -27.81 5.05 -1.56
CA MET A 4 -27.68 6.40 -2.17
C MET A 4 -28.76 7.38 -1.72
N LYS A 5 -29.95 6.89 -1.34
CA LYS A 5 -31.02 7.76 -0.84
C LYS A 5 -30.81 8.27 0.58
N ALA A 6 -29.89 7.69 1.33
CA ALA A 6 -29.66 8.01 2.75
C ALA A 6 -28.65 9.15 3.00
N ASN A 7 -27.89 9.60 1.98
CA ASN A 7 -26.90 10.65 2.19
C ASN A 7 -26.79 11.60 0.97
N PRO A 8 -27.52 12.73 0.97
CA PRO A 8 -27.53 13.68 -0.15
C PRO A 8 -26.16 14.28 -0.48
N LYS A 9 -25.29 14.46 0.52
CA LYS A 9 -23.90 14.96 0.30
C LYS A 9 -23.03 13.97 -0.47
N LEU A 10 -23.25 12.68 -0.30
CA LEU A 10 -22.53 11.64 -1.04
C LEU A 10 -22.95 11.63 -2.52
N THR A 11 -24.24 11.84 -2.77
CA THR A 11 -24.80 11.90 -4.13
C THR A 11 -24.27 13.12 -4.89
N GLU A 12 -24.17 14.28 -4.25
CA GLU A 12 -23.59 15.49 -4.85
C GLU A 12 -22.09 15.30 -5.16
N ALA A 13 -21.34 14.71 -4.24
CA ALA A 13 -19.91 14.46 -4.45
C ALA A 13 -19.64 13.50 -5.61
N VAL A 14 -20.43 12.43 -5.73
CA VAL A 14 -20.32 11.44 -6.82
C VAL A 14 -20.73 12.09 -8.16
N THR A 15 -21.78 12.94 -8.17
CA THR A 15 -22.22 13.63 -9.37
C THR A 15 -21.22 14.69 -9.83
N ALA A 16 -20.58 15.41 -8.90
CA ALA A 16 -19.53 16.38 -9.20
C ALA A 16 -18.26 15.69 -9.73
N ALA A 17 -17.86 14.56 -9.17
CA ALA A 17 -16.74 13.77 -9.65
C ALA A 17 -17.00 13.20 -11.06
N SER A 18 -18.21 12.72 -11.33
CA SER A 18 -18.61 12.21 -12.64
C SER A 18 -18.64 13.33 -13.71
N LYS A 19 -19.09 14.56 -13.36
CA LYS A 19 -19.04 15.71 -14.28
C LYS A 19 -17.60 16.12 -14.61
N ARG A 20 -16.71 16.19 -13.63
CA ARG A 20 -15.28 16.51 -13.85
C ARG A 20 -14.58 15.46 -14.71
N ALA A 21 -14.91 14.18 -14.55
CA ALA A 21 -14.37 13.10 -15.38
C ALA A 21 -14.87 13.22 -16.85
N ALA A 22 -16.12 13.64 -17.06
CA ALA A 22 -16.68 13.84 -18.39
C ALA A 22 -16.13 15.10 -19.11
N GLU A 23 -15.75 16.12 -18.36
CA GLU A 23 -15.14 17.34 -18.91
C GLU A 23 -13.66 17.12 -19.28
N ASN A 24 -12.91 16.36 -18.49
CA ASN A 24 -11.51 15.97 -18.81
C ASN A 24 -11.41 14.98 -19.97
N GLY A 25 -12.43 14.15 -20.22
CA GLY A 25 -12.45 13.20 -21.34
C GLY A 25 -12.69 13.85 -22.72
N LYS A 26 -13.07 15.11 -22.79
CA LYS A 26 -13.31 15.81 -24.08
C LYS A 26 -12.08 16.53 -24.64
N GLY A 27 -10.97 16.61 -23.89
CA GLY A 27 -9.75 17.28 -24.31
C GLY A 27 -8.72 16.42 -25.05
N GLU A 28 -8.80 15.09 -25.00
CA GLU A 28 -7.73 14.21 -25.49
C GLU A 28 -8.02 13.46 -26.81
N SER A 29 -9.15 13.71 -27.49
CA SER A 29 -9.55 12.91 -28.65
C SER A 29 -9.19 13.50 -30.02
N GLN A 30 -8.34 14.52 -30.14
CA GLN A 30 -8.05 15.15 -31.46
C GLN A 30 -6.58 15.21 -31.87
N GLU A 31 -5.66 14.50 -31.23
CA GLU A 31 -4.24 14.55 -31.63
C GLU A 31 -3.58 13.21 -31.92
N THR A 32 -4.33 12.25 -32.46
CA THR A 32 -3.74 10.98 -32.93
C THR A 32 -4.03 10.74 -34.41
N ALA A 33 -3.63 11.66 -35.28
CA ALA A 33 -3.50 11.37 -36.70
C ALA A 33 -2.44 12.28 -37.30
N LYS A 34 -1.22 11.78 -37.40
CA LYS A 34 -0.06 12.09 -38.26
C LYS A 34 1.22 12.24 -37.44
N THR A 35 1.94 11.18 -37.26
CA THR A 35 3.41 11.24 -37.30
C THR A 35 3.94 9.86 -37.71
N GLN A 36 4.24 9.74 -38.99
CA GLN A 36 5.19 8.76 -39.48
C GLN A 36 6.60 9.21 -39.12
N THR A 37 7.38 8.26 -38.56
CA THR A 37 8.81 8.12 -38.67
C THR A 37 9.71 9.33 -38.39
N ASN A 38 10.29 9.37 -37.18
CA ASN A 38 11.75 9.53 -37.06
C ASN A 38 12.21 9.08 -35.64
N GLY A 39 12.75 7.88 -35.57
CA GLY A 39 13.16 7.20 -34.35
C GLY A 39 14.55 7.66 -33.84
N LYS A 40 14.72 8.91 -33.43
CA LYS A 40 15.92 9.34 -32.70
C LYS A 40 15.69 10.33 -31.56
N GLY A 41 14.46 10.84 -31.36
CA GLY A 41 14.16 11.81 -30.31
C GLY A 41 13.52 11.24 -29.02
N ALA A 42 12.92 10.06 -29.08
CA ALA A 42 12.17 9.48 -27.95
C ALA A 42 13.04 8.83 -26.88
N SER A 43 14.29 8.47 -27.20
CA SER A 43 15.20 7.74 -26.31
C SER A 43 15.78 8.61 -25.17
N ALA A 44 16.05 9.89 -25.40
CA ALA A 44 16.72 10.74 -24.40
C ALA A 44 15.76 11.23 -23.30
N HIS A 45 14.50 11.52 -23.64
CA HIS A 45 13.51 12.00 -22.66
C HIS A 45 13.05 10.88 -21.72
N ASN A 46 12.87 9.66 -22.24
CA ASN A 46 12.54 8.48 -21.44
C ASN A 46 13.68 8.04 -20.51
N SER A 47 14.95 8.19 -20.91
CA SER A 47 16.08 7.78 -20.08
C SER A 47 16.25 8.69 -18.84
N ALA A 48 16.08 9.99 -18.99
CA ALA A 48 16.17 10.94 -17.87
C ALA A 48 15.00 10.77 -16.87
N THR A 49 13.80 10.49 -17.36
CA THR A 49 12.64 10.23 -16.50
C THR A 49 12.76 8.88 -15.77
N LEU A 50 13.28 7.84 -16.43
CA LEU A 50 13.53 6.53 -15.82
C LEU A 50 14.66 6.59 -14.79
N SER A 51 15.72 7.41 -15.01
CA SER A 51 16.83 7.54 -14.06
C SER A 51 16.39 8.14 -12.72
N LYS A 52 15.38 9.02 -12.70
CA LYS A 52 14.81 9.60 -11.47
C LYS A 52 14.28 8.52 -10.51
N TYR A 53 13.71 7.43 -11.04
CA TYR A 53 13.11 6.35 -10.26
C TYR A 53 14.03 5.12 -10.13
N ALA A 54 15.19 5.15 -10.76
CA ALA A 54 16.13 4.03 -10.76
C ALA A 54 16.93 3.91 -9.45
N ASN A 55 17.06 4.99 -8.69
CA ASN A 55 17.75 4.99 -7.40
C ASN A 55 16.97 4.21 -6.36
N ARG A 56 17.38 2.95 -6.21
CA ARG A 56 16.84 2.02 -5.26
C ARG A 56 17.71 1.99 -4.02
N ILE A 57 17.13 2.35 -2.88
CA ILE A 57 17.82 2.21 -1.59
C ILE A 57 17.37 0.88 -0.97
N PRO A 58 18.26 -0.13 -0.90
CA PRO A 58 17.96 -1.39 -0.23
C PRO A 58 17.94 -1.17 1.28
N PHE A 59 17.08 -1.90 1.98
CA PHE A 59 17.10 -1.92 3.43
C PHE A 59 18.35 -2.64 3.93
N GLY A 60 19.33 -1.88 4.38
CA GLY A 60 20.65 -2.36 4.78
C GLY A 60 20.71 -2.91 6.21
N LYS A 61 21.78 -3.65 6.53
CA LYS A 61 22.03 -4.18 7.89
C LYS A 61 22.22 -3.09 8.95
N ASN A 62 22.63 -1.90 8.54
CA ASN A 62 22.79 -0.72 9.38
C ASN A 62 21.46 -0.03 9.73
N MET A 63 20.36 -0.44 9.09
CA MET A 63 19.03 0.15 9.27
C MET A 63 18.14 -0.64 10.24
N LYS A 64 18.70 -1.51 11.09
CA LYS A 64 17.92 -2.33 12.04
C LYS A 64 17.12 -1.49 13.05
N ASP A 65 17.57 -0.27 13.32
CA ASP A 65 16.92 0.65 14.24
C ASP A 65 15.77 1.45 13.60
N TYR A 66 15.59 1.32 12.28
CA TYR A 66 14.52 1.95 11.55
C TYR A 66 13.16 1.37 11.96
N THR A 67 12.16 2.22 11.97
CA THR A 67 10.77 1.80 12.12
C THR A 67 10.25 1.32 10.78
N ILE A 68 9.87 0.05 10.69
CA ILE A 68 9.28 -0.53 9.48
C ILE A 68 7.77 -0.32 9.57
N VAL A 69 7.22 0.43 8.63
CA VAL A 69 5.79 0.74 8.56
C VAL A 69 5.14 -0.05 7.44
N ALA A 70 4.03 -0.73 7.75
CA ALA A 70 3.27 -1.53 6.80
C ALA A 70 1.79 -1.13 6.78
N PRO A 71 1.10 -1.27 5.64
CA PRO A 71 -0.32 -0.98 5.54
C PRO A 71 -1.15 -2.10 6.19
N GLN A 72 -2.35 -1.78 6.66
CA GLN A 72 -3.29 -2.77 7.16
C GLN A 72 -4.02 -3.45 5.99
N MET A 73 -3.76 -4.73 5.79
CA MET A 73 -4.39 -5.52 4.73
C MET A 73 -5.38 -6.56 5.27
N SER A 74 -5.20 -7.00 6.53
CA SER A 74 -6.10 -7.93 7.22
C SER A 74 -6.00 -7.70 8.72
N PRO A 75 -7.02 -7.09 9.36
CA PRO A 75 -6.92 -6.64 10.76
C PRO A 75 -6.52 -7.74 11.74
N ILE A 76 -7.05 -8.96 11.57
CA ILE A 76 -6.78 -10.08 12.45
C ILE A 76 -5.35 -10.59 12.28
N HIS A 77 -4.98 -10.91 11.04
CA HIS A 77 -3.70 -11.51 10.73
C HIS A 77 -2.53 -10.54 10.96
N PHE A 78 -2.70 -9.29 10.54
CA PHE A 78 -1.63 -8.30 10.62
C PHE A 78 -1.30 -7.91 12.06
N SER A 79 -2.28 -7.91 12.99
CA SER A 79 -2.00 -7.71 14.41
C SER A 79 -1.10 -8.82 14.99
N LEU A 80 -1.32 -10.06 14.56
CA LEU A 80 -0.48 -11.19 14.97
C LEU A 80 0.90 -11.14 14.31
N VAL A 81 0.95 -10.82 13.01
CA VAL A 81 2.20 -10.67 12.24
C VAL A 81 3.05 -9.54 12.80
N GLU A 82 2.46 -8.42 13.19
CA GLU A 82 3.16 -7.31 13.86
C GLU A 82 3.91 -7.82 15.10
N SER A 83 3.22 -8.56 15.97
CA SER A 83 3.81 -9.12 17.19
C SER A 83 4.95 -10.11 16.87
N VAL A 84 4.78 -10.91 15.82
CA VAL A 84 5.82 -11.86 15.38
C VAL A 84 7.06 -11.13 14.87
N ILE A 85 6.91 -10.12 14.02
CA ILE A 85 8.04 -9.37 13.47
C ILE A 85 8.78 -8.61 14.58
N ARG A 86 8.04 -7.99 15.52
CA ARG A 86 8.63 -7.36 16.70
C ARG A 86 9.40 -8.34 17.57
N SER A 87 8.93 -9.59 17.71
CA SER A 87 9.67 -10.64 18.43
C SER A 87 10.97 -11.06 17.74
N GLY A 88 11.13 -10.71 16.45
CA GLY A 88 12.37 -10.87 15.69
C GLY A 88 13.38 -9.73 15.88
N GLY A 89 13.06 -8.75 16.73
CA GLY A 89 13.94 -7.61 17.03
C GLY A 89 13.79 -6.43 16.08
N TYR A 90 12.73 -6.38 15.26
CA TYR A 90 12.43 -5.25 14.39
C TYR A 90 11.43 -4.29 15.05
N LYS A 91 11.62 -2.99 14.87
CA LYS A 91 10.59 -1.99 15.15
C LYS A 91 9.61 -2.01 13.99
N PHE A 92 8.44 -2.59 14.22
CA PHE A 92 7.44 -2.78 13.17
C PHE A 92 6.11 -2.17 13.60
N ASP A 93 5.51 -1.37 12.75
CA ASP A 93 4.23 -0.70 13.01
C ASP A 93 3.28 -0.89 11.84
N ILE A 94 2.00 -1.16 12.14
CA ILE A 94 0.95 -1.32 11.14
C ILE A 94 -0.01 -0.15 11.24
N LEU A 95 -0.24 0.51 10.10
CA LEU A 95 -1.22 1.57 9.98
C LEU A 95 -2.63 0.98 10.11
N LYS A 96 -3.27 1.18 11.29
CA LYS A 96 -4.50 0.45 11.67
C LYS A 96 -5.75 0.90 10.95
N HIS A 97 -5.80 2.14 10.50
CA HIS A 97 -6.97 2.76 9.92
C HIS A 97 -6.61 3.38 8.57
N ALA A 98 -7.49 3.21 7.60
CA ALA A 98 -7.47 3.97 6.36
C ALA A 98 -8.48 5.12 6.47
N SER A 99 -8.09 6.30 6.06
CA SER A 99 -8.88 7.52 6.09
C SER A 99 -9.27 7.97 4.67
N ARG A 100 -10.05 8.99 4.58
CA ARG A 100 -10.36 9.62 3.29
C ARG A 100 -9.12 10.36 2.74
N GLU A 101 -8.35 10.95 3.61
CA GLU A 101 -7.12 11.67 3.31
C GLU A 101 -6.10 10.73 2.67
N ASP A 102 -5.99 9.48 3.14
CA ASP A 102 -5.15 8.44 2.52
C ASP A 102 -5.53 8.21 1.05
N VAL A 103 -6.83 8.16 0.75
CA VAL A 103 -7.32 7.97 -0.63
C VAL A 103 -6.99 9.20 -1.50
N GLU A 104 -7.17 10.41 -0.97
CA GLU A 104 -6.84 11.66 -1.68
C GLU A 104 -5.33 11.74 -1.95
N THR A 105 -4.49 11.37 -0.99
CA THR A 105 -3.04 11.26 -1.16
C THR A 105 -2.69 10.18 -2.18
N GLY A 106 -3.35 9.04 -2.13
CA GLY A 106 -3.16 7.98 -3.12
C GLY A 106 -3.49 8.43 -4.54
N LEU A 107 -4.59 9.13 -4.75
CA LEU A 107 -4.99 9.70 -6.05
C LEU A 107 -4.00 10.74 -6.57
N LYS A 108 -3.28 11.43 -5.69
CA LYS A 108 -2.28 12.42 -6.07
C LYS A 108 -0.97 11.80 -6.59
N TYR A 109 -0.54 10.66 -6.00
CA TYR A 109 0.78 10.07 -6.27
C TYR A 109 0.73 8.77 -7.09
N VAL A 110 -0.45 8.16 -7.23
CA VAL A 110 -0.67 6.94 -8.01
C VAL A 110 -1.54 7.25 -9.22
N ASN A 111 -1.25 6.60 -10.34
CA ASN A 111 -2.07 6.73 -11.54
C ASN A 111 -3.52 6.29 -11.27
N ASN A 112 -4.48 7.08 -11.70
CA ASN A 112 -5.92 6.81 -11.54
C ASN A 112 -6.39 5.50 -12.19
N ASP A 113 -5.64 4.96 -13.15
CA ASP A 113 -5.88 3.65 -13.75
C ASP A 113 -5.48 2.47 -12.84
N ALA A 114 -4.84 2.74 -11.69
CA ALA A 114 -4.54 1.73 -10.72
C ALA A 114 -5.82 1.23 -10.01
N CYS A 115 -5.81 -0.02 -9.57
CA CYS A 115 -6.92 -0.56 -8.80
C CYS A 115 -7.09 0.20 -7.46
N TYR A 116 -8.32 0.31 -6.98
CA TYR A 116 -8.62 1.04 -5.74
C TYR A 116 -7.79 0.60 -4.52
N PRO A 117 -7.54 -0.71 -4.29
CA PRO A 117 -6.63 -1.15 -3.23
C PRO A 117 -5.21 -0.60 -3.35
N ALA A 118 -4.70 -0.42 -4.58
CA ALA A 118 -3.38 0.20 -4.78
C ALA A 118 -3.38 1.65 -4.33
N ILE A 119 -4.41 2.41 -4.71
CA ILE A 119 -4.56 3.81 -4.33
C ILE A 119 -4.62 3.95 -2.81
N MET A 120 -5.45 3.13 -2.15
CA MET A 120 -5.58 3.15 -0.69
C MET A 120 -4.29 2.79 0.04
N VAL A 121 -3.67 1.67 -0.34
CA VAL A 121 -2.48 1.14 0.36
C VAL A 121 -1.29 2.08 0.20
N ILE A 122 -1.09 2.60 -1.01
CA ILE A 122 0.03 3.51 -1.29
C ILE A 122 -0.24 4.87 -0.66
N GLY A 123 -1.48 5.36 -0.75
CA GLY A 123 -1.90 6.59 -0.11
C GLY A 123 -1.68 6.55 1.39
N GLN A 124 -2.12 5.51 2.08
CA GLN A 124 -1.94 5.32 3.51
C GLN A 124 -0.46 5.38 3.94
N LEU A 125 0.42 4.72 3.19
CA LEU A 125 1.85 4.73 3.48
C LEU A 125 2.49 6.11 3.25
N VAL A 126 2.14 6.77 2.15
CA VAL A 126 2.68 8.09 1.80
C VAL A 126 2.13 9.16 2.74
N ASP A 127 0.84 9.11 3.05
CA ASP A 127 0.17 10.06 3.94
C ASP A 127 0.76 10.02 5.35
N ALA A 128 1.01 8.84 5.90
CA ALA A 128 1.66 8.67 7.19
C ALA A 128 3.06 9.32 7.28
N ILE A 129 3.77 9.42 6.14
CA ILE A 129 5.05 10.15 6.07
C ILE A 129 4.81 11.65 5.96
N LEU A 130 3.83 12.07 5.14
CA LEU A 130 3.51 13.49 4.93
C LEU A 130 2.96 14.16 6.19
N GLU A 131 2.18 13.44 7.01
CA GLU A 131 1.69 13.90 8.31
C GLU A 131 2.81 14.12 9.35
N GLY A 132 4.04 13.68 9.06
CA GLY A 132 5.17 13.76 9.99
C GLY A 132 5.05 12.79 11.18
N LYS A 133 4.21 11.78 11.07
CA LYS A 133 4.03 10.75 12.10
C LYS A 133 5.28 9.87 12.28
N TYR A 134 6.07 9.74 11.23
CA TYR A 134 7.30 8.98 11.19
C TYR A 134 8.45 9.84 10.69
N ASP A 135 9.63 9.67 11.29
CA ASP A 135 10.85 10.33 10.83
C ASP A 135 11.32 9.70 9.50
N PRO A 136 11.35 10.46 8.38
CA PRO A 136 11.71 9.93 7.07
C PRO A 136 13.12 9.32 7.00
N ASP A 137 14.04 9.79 7.84
CA ASP A 137 15.43 9.34 7.82
C ASP A 137 15.65 8.05 8.63
N HIS A 138 14.68 7.68 9.48
CA HIS A 138 14.70 6.47 10.30
C HIS A 138 13.48 5.56 10.07
N THR A 139 12.86 5.66 8.89
CA THR A 139 11.70 4.87 8.53
C THR A 139 11.94 4.06 7.27
N ALA A 140 11.40 2.86 7.24
CA ALA A 140 11.32 2.01 6.06
C ALA A 140 9.86 1.61 5.83
N LEU A 141 9.42 1.53 4.58
CA LEU A 141 8.09 1.03 4.26
C LEU A 141 8.16 -0.44 3.87
N ALA A 142 7.17 -1.22 4.28
CA ALA A 142 7.10 -2.64 3.92
C ALA A 142 5.76 -2.98 3.27
N ILE A 143 5.83 -3.82 2.25
CA ILE A 143 4.66 -4.37 1.55
C ILE A 143 4.92 -5.82 1.18
N THR A 144 3.87 -6.64 1.19
CA THR A 144 3.95 -8.00 0.67
C THR A 144 3.93 -8.02 -0.85
N GLN A 145 4.74 -8.91 -1.44
CA GLN A 145 4.79 -9.13 -2.87
C GLN A 145 4.54 -10.60 -3.18
N THR A 146 3.48 -10.88 -3.92
CA THR A 146 3.05 -12.26 -4.20
C THR A 146 3.68 -12.87 -5.44
N GLY A 147 4.19 -12.05 -6.38
CA GLY A 147 4.75 -12.51 -7.66
C GLY A 147 3.69 -13.03 -8.65
N GLY A 148 2.40 -12.87 -8.36
CA GLY A 148 1.31 -13.31 -9.21
C GLY A 148 0.94 -12.30 -10.31
N MET A 149 -0.12 -12.60 -11.05
CA MET A 149 -0.62 -11.78 -12.17
C MET A 149 -1.35 -10.49 -11.70
N CYS A 150 -1.61 -10.35 -10.41
CA CYS A 150 -2.23 -9.16 -9.85
C CYS A 150 -1.26 -7.98 -9.85
N ARG A 151 -1.75 -6.76 -10.03
CA ARG A 151 -0.94 -5.52 -9.92
C ARG A 151 -0.33 -5.34 -8.54
N ALA A 152 -0.85 -6.02 -7.50
CA ALA A 152 -0.25 -6.06 -6.16
C ALA A 152 1.23 -6.49 -6.17
N THR A 153 1.64 -7.29 -7.16
CA THR A 153 3.05 -7.64 -7.38
C THR A 153 3.94 -6.41 -7.58
N ASN A 154 3.41 -5.31 -8.10
CA ASN A 154 4.16 -4.09 -8.38
C ASN A 154 3.87 -2.93 -7.41
N TYR A 155 3.14 -3.15 -6.32
CA TYR A 155 2.86 -2.08 -5.35
C TYR A 155 4.14 -1.45 -4.78
N PHE A 156 5.18 -2.27 -4.53
CA PHE A 156 6.46 -1.77 -4.06
C PHE A 156 7.11 -0.76 -5.02
N GLY A 157 7.01 -0.99 -6.33
CA GLY A 157 7.50 -0.06 -7.36
C GLY A 157 6.67 1.23 -7.41
N LEU A 158 5.35 1.13 -7.25
CA LEU A 158 4.46 2.29 -7.18
C LEU A 158 4.69 3.10 -5.90
N ILE A 159 4.95 2.46 -4.76
CA ILE A 159 5.31 3.13 -3.50
C ILE A 159 6.62 3.91 -3.67
N ARG A 160 7.65 3.32 -4.29
CA ARG A 160 8.92 4.01 -4.57
C ARG A 160 8.72 5.24 -5.44
N LYS A 161 7.93 5.07 -6.52
CA LYS A 161 7.58 6.22 -7.38
C LYS A 161 6.89 7.31 -6.57
N ALA A 162 5.88 6.95 -5.79
CA ALA A 162 5.13 7.89 -4.97
C ALA A 162 6.01 8.62 -3.95
N LEU A 163 6.95 7.92 -3.29
CA LEU A 163 7.91 8.52 -2.37
C LEU A 163 8.84 9.52 -3.07
N VAL A 164 9.37 9.17 -4.25
CA VAL A 164 10.20 10.09 -5.04
C VAL A 164 9.43 11.35 -5.43
N ASP A 165 8.17 11.20 -5.86
CA ASP A 165 7.31 12.32 -6.24
C ASP A 165 6.86 13.15 -5.04
N ALA A 166 6.75 12.54 -3.85
CA ALA A 166 6.48 13.22 -2.59
C ALA A 166 7.70 13.92 -1.96
N GLY A 167 8.91 13.70 -2.51
CA GLY A 167 10.16 14.32 -2.03
C GLY A 167 10.94 13.49 -1.00
N TYR A 168 10.61 12.20 -0.83
CA TYR A 168 11.25 11.30 0.14
C TYR A 168 11.96 10.11 -0.53
N PRO A 169 12.89 10.34 -1.48
CA PRO A 169 13.57 9.27 -2.19
C PRO A 169 14.49 8.41 -1.31
N GLN A 170 14.83 8.89 -0.12
CA GLN A 170 15.72 8.21 0.85
C GLN A 170 15.04 7.07 1.60
N ILE A 171 13.71 6.99 1.62
CA ILE A 171 12.98 5.96 2.37
C ILE A 171 13.08 4.61 1.65
N PRO A 172 13.69 3.58 2.26
CA PRO A 172 13.75 2.25 1.68
C PRO A 172 12.38 1.57 1.69
N VAL A 173 12.09 0.80 0.64
CA VAL A 173 10.85 0.00 0.54
C VAL A 173 11.21 -1.48 0.52
N ILE A 174 10.75 -2.21 1.53
CA ILE A 174 10.96 -3.64 1.70
C ILE A 174 9.82 -4.39 1.01
N ALA A 175 10.13 -5.13 -0.05
CA ALA A 175 9.20 -6.06 -0.65
C ALA A 175 9.33 -7.44 0.02
N ILE A 176 8.36 -7.79 0.86
CA ILE A 176 8.32 -9.09 1.55
C ILE A 176 7.82 -10.14 0.56
N SER A 177 8.72 -10.93 0.01
CA SER A 177 8.41 -11.97 -0.99
C SER A 177 9.05 -13.30 -0.60
N THR A 178 8.35 -14.39 -0.88
CA THR A 178 8.90 -15.75 -0.79
C THR A 178 9.76 -16.13 -1.98
N GLN A 179 9.70 -15.36 -3.06
CA GLN A 179 10.40 -15.65 -4.32
C GLN A 179 11.78 -14.98 -4.42
N GLY A 180 12.19 -14.20 -3.41
CA GLY A 180 13.50 -13.55 -3.40
C GLY A 180 13.71 -12.55 -4.52
N ILE A 181 12.63 -11.89 -4.99
CA ILE A 181 12.67 -10.93 -6.12
C ILE A 181 13.50 -9.69 -5.76
N GLU A 182 13.56 -9.35 -4.48
CA GLU A 182 14.31 -8.21 -3.98
C GLU A 182 15.22 -8.56 -2.82
N ASP A 183 16.44 -8.03 -2.89
CA ASP A 183 17.45 -8.20 -1.86
C ASP A 183 17.33 -7.07 -0.82
N ASN A 184 16.98 -7.44 0.41
CA ASN A 184 16.88 -6.54 1.56
C ASN A 184 17.74 -7.10 2.70
N PRO A 185 19.05 -6.89 2.67
CA PRO A 185 19.98 -7.56 3.59
C PRO A 185 19.79 -7.20 5.07
N GLY A 186 19.08 -6.12 5.35
CA GLY A 186 18.70 -5.71 6.71
C GLY A 186 17.48 -6.47 7.27
N PHE A 187 16.63 -7.01 6.39
CA PHE A 187 15.45 -7.76 6.79
C PHE A 187 15.65 -9.25 6.51
N THR A 188 15.98 -10.01 7.56
CA THR A 188 16.27 -11.44 7.42
C THR A 188 15.16 -12.26 8.07
N ALA A 189 14.46 -13.04 7.27
CA ALA A 189 13.51 -14.02 7.75
C ALA A 189 14.26 -15.25 8.27
N THR A 190 14.53 -15.30 9.56
CA THR A 190 15.11 -16.51 10.18
C THR A 190 14.10 -17.66 10.15
N PRO A 191 14.55 -18.95 10.13
CA PRO A 191 13.62 -20.08 10.19
C PRO A 191 12.68 -20.03 11.41
N ALA A 192 13.14 -19.51 12.54
CA ALA A 192 12.32 -19.34 13.74
C ALA A 192 11.26 -18.26 13.54
N LEU A 193 11.58 -17.13 12.90
CA LEU A 193 10.65 -16.07 12.57
C LEU A 193 9.59 -16.57 11.57
N LEU A 194 10.01 -17.27 10.53
CA LEU A 194 9.12 -17.87 9.54
C LEU A 194 8.14 -18.86 10.18
N HIS A 195 8.62 -19.74 11.05
CA HIS A 195 7.78 -20.69 11.77
C HIS A 195 6.73 -19.99 12.65
N ARG A 196 7.12 -18.91 13.35
CA ARG A 196 6.18 -18.08 14.14
C ARG A 196 5.17 -17.39 13.24
N ALA A 197 5.59 -16.87 12.08
CA ALA A 197 4.70 -16.22 11.12
C ALA A 197 3.65 -17.19 10.56
N ILE A 198 4.03 -18.42 10.20
CA ILE A 198 3.10 -19.46 9.75
C ILE A 198 2.08 -19.79 10.85
N LYS A 199 2.52 -19.95 12.10
CA LYS A 199 1.61 -20.17 13.24
C LYS A 199 0.63 -18.99 13.42
N ALA A 200 1.12 -17.74 13.32
CA ALA A 200 0.30 -16.56 13.42
C ALA A 200 -0.78 -16.51 12.32
N LEU A 201 -0.43 -16.89 11.09
CA LEU A 201 -1.40 -16.97 9.99
C LEU A 201 -2.48 -18.04 10.26
N ILE A 202 -2.10 -19.24 10.70
CA ILE A 202 -3.05 -20.32 11.01
C ILE A 202 -3.98 -19.91 12.17
N ILE A 203 -3.44 -19.28 13.21
CA ILE A 203 -4.25 -18.77 14.34
C ILE A 203 -5.16 -17.65 13.87
N GLY A 204 -4.67 -16.74 13.01
CA GLY A 204 -5.46 -15.69 12.41
C GLY A 204 -6.66 -16.22 11.61
N ASP A 205 -6.44 -17.25 10.80
CA ASP A 205 -7.50 -17.93 10.05
C ASP A 205 -8.55 -18.56 10.99
N LEU A 206 -8.10 -19.21 12.07
CA LEU A 206 -9.01 -19.78 13.07
C LEU A 206 -9.85 -18.70 13.74
N LEU A 207 -9.22 -17.63 14.21
CA LEU A 207 -9.90 -16.50 14.84
C LEU A 207 -10.90 -15.83 13.89
N MET A 208 -10.50 -15.63 12.63
CA MET A 208 -11.37 -15.06 11.60
C MET A 208 -12.60 -15.97 11.34
N LYS A 209 -12.40 -17.27 11.23
CA LYS A 209 -13.51 -18.24 11.08
C LYS A 209 -14.45 -18.21 12.28
N CYS A 210 -13.91 -18.20 13.49
CA CYS A 210 -14.71 -18.13 14.71
C CYS A 210 -15.53 -16.83 14.76
N LEU A 211 -14.87 -15.68 14.50
CA LEU A 211 -15.51 -14.38 14.50
C LEU A 211 -16.66 -14.30 13.50
N TYR A 212 -16.43 -14.69 12.24
CA TYR A 212 -17.43 -14.62 11.19
C TYR A 212 -18.58 -15.62 11.39
N ARG A 213 -18.34 -16.72 12.08
CA ARG A 213 -19.36 -17.72 12.39
C ARG A 213 -20.24 -17.31 13.55
N VAL A 214 -19.69 -16.61 14.55
CA VAL A 214 -20.42 -16.19 15.76
C VAL A 214 -21.13 -14.85 15.55
N ARG A 215 -20.49 -13.91 14.87
CA ARG A 215 -20.97 -12.53 14.68
C ARG A 215 -22.41 -12.41 14.17
N PRO A 216 -22.90 -13.20 13.19
CA PRO A 216 -24.29 -13.11 12.75
C PRO A 216 -25.32 -13.55 13.80
N TYR A 217 -24.91 -14.29 14.83
CA TYR A 217 -25.75 -14.87 15.87
C TYR A 217 -25.53 -14.23 17.25
N GLU A 218 -24.74 -13.18 17.35
CA GLU A 218 -24.51 -12.50 18.63
C GLU A 218 -25.81 -11.87 19.18
N VAL A 219 -26.05 -12.08 20.46
CA VAL A 219 -27.22 -11.51 21.14
C VAL A 219 -27.03 -10.01 21.40
N THR A 220 -25.80 -9.64 21.80
CA THR A 220 -25.44 -8.24 22.01
C THR A 220 -24.56 -7.80 20.86
N PRO A 221 -24.98 -6.81 20.02
CA PRO A 221 -24.18 -6.33 18.90
C PRO A 221 -22.77 -5.90 19.31
N GLY A 222 -21.77 -6.47 18.67
CA GLY A 222 -20.36 -6.16 18.93
C GLY A 222 -19.68 -7.06 19.96
N SER A 223 -20.39 -7.96 20.65
CA SER A 223 -19.79 -8.85 21.65
C SER A 223 -18.74 -9.80 21.06
N ALA A 224 -18.97 -10.31 19.87
CA ALA A 224 -18.00 -11.16 19.17
C ALA A 224 -16.70 -10.39 18.85
N ASN A 225 -16.80 -9.11 18.47
CA ASN A 225 -15.64 -8.25 18.23
C ASN A 225 -14.90 -7.90 19.53
N GLN A 226 -15.58 -7.82 20.68
CA GLN A 226 -14.94 -7.58 21.98
C GLN A 226 -14.16 -8.79 22.47
N LEU A 227 -14.67 -9.99 22.26
CA LEU A 227 -13.98 -11.24 22.60
C LEU A 227 -12.73 -11.48 21.72
N TYR A 228 -12.72 -10.94 20.53
CA TYR A 228 -11.61 -11.05 19.61
C TYR A 228 -10.44 -10.12 19.96
N LYS A 229 -10.70 -8.94 20.55
CA LYS A 229 -9.68 -7.94 20.93
C LYS A 229 -8.90 -8.37 22.16
#